data_4b3ffce46076b15abc52f94095a7eceb
#
_entry.id   4b3ffce46076b15abc52f94095a7eceb
#
_cell.length_a   1.000
_cell.length_b   1.000
_cell.length_c   1.000
_cell.angle_alpha   90.00
_cell.angle_beta   90.00
_cell.angle_gamma   90.00
#
_symmetry.space_group_name_H-M   'P 1'
#
loop_
_entity.id
_entity.type
_entity.pdbx_description
1 polymer ?
#
loop_
_entity_poly.entity_id
_entity_poly.type
_entity_poly.pdbx_seq_one_letter_code
_entity_poly.pdbx_strand_id
1 'polypeptide(L)'
;MPDLKNVIVIGAGLAGLAAAHWASRQNPGRRTVVLEKEAGSLAWLGAFGAGPVVLGRSSGGSPPSADDFPGGWPEAERILEKWDGSATRGWLESLGLECCDLGPRSFGCADGKAFRHAFVEAILKNGIELRTGFAVETVSVQPDGGFRVWSREGHAEDGSALLLATGGERNHGLKLARELGLEVASPVPAFLRLRLASPKLGNQLGPLTRQMGVCCLKSEESSVGTVSISGRGLEGPGVSDLSARLHPLWKQLNYRLQIALDWFPDLRGAVIRQELASRCERGGRRSIGEEPLFGLGPRQWEYFLHSVRIDPDLQWGRVKTRKIQALIQRFKRDPVAVGGMGLPAGERAWAGGISLSGLDLARCQSLRLPGLYCAGEILDYTGRPGGPHLDLAWASGYLAGSSMGLAGRETGP
;
A
#
# COMPACT_ATOMS: atom_id res chain seq x y z
N MET A 1 -17.59 -18.17 -37.58
CA MET A 1 -16.65 -17.29 -36.87
C MET A 1 -16.63 -17.78 -35.44
N PRO A 2 -15.48 -17.94 -34.78
CA PRO A 2 -15.49 -18.24 -33.37
C PRO A 2 -16.22 -17.09 -32.65
N ASP A 3 -17.09 -17.46 -31.74
CA ASP A 3 -17.94 -16.54 -30.98
C ASP A 3 -17.04 -15.80 -29.97
N LEU A 4 -16.37 -14.73 -30.42
CA LEU A 4 -15.41 -13.90 -29.65
C LEU A 4 -16.13 -13.10 -28.55
N LYS A 5 -16.93 -13.79 -27.73
CA LYS A 5 -17.71 -13.15 -26.66
C LYS A 5 -17.03 -13.19 -25.30
N ASN A 6 -15.87 -13.86 -25.18
CA ASN A 6 -15.22 -14.07 -23.89
C ASN A 6 -14.49 -12.82 -23.38
N VAL A 7 -14.55 -12.61 -22.08
CA VAL A 7 -13.70 -11.69 -21.33
C VAL A 7 -12.62 -12.50 -20.63
N ILE A 8 -11.36 -12.14 -20.86
CA ILE A 8 -10.22 -12.77 -20.21
C ILE A 8 -9.64 -11.79 -19.19
N VAL A 9 -9.46 -12.26 -17.95
CA VAL A 9 -8.81 -11.53 -16.87
C VAL A 9 -7.56 -12.28 -16.46
N ILE A 10 -6.39 -11.64 -16.55
CA ILE A 10 -5.12 -12.22 -16.10
C ILE A 10 -4.78 -11.69 -14.71
N GLY A 11 -4.87 -12.55 -13.71
CA GLY A 11 -4.62 -12.28 -12.30
C GLY A 11 -5.90 -12.26 -11.45
N ALA A 12 -5.95 -13.13 -10.43
CA ALA A 12 -7.05 -13.25 -9.47
C ALA A 12 -6.76 -12.45 -8.18
N GLY A 13 -6.22 -11.23 -8.32
CA GLY A 13 -6.12 -10.24 -7.26
C GLY A 13 -7.42 -9.47 -7.06
N LEU A 14 -7.42 -8.46 -6.15
CA LEU A 14 -8.61 -7.64 -5.88
C LEU A 14 -9.16 -6.99 -7.15
N ALA A 15 -8.31 -6.32 -7.92
CA ALA A 15 -8.71 -5.64 -9.14
C ALA A 15 -9.24 -6.61 -10.22
N GLY A 16 -8.58 -7.75 -10.38
CA GLY A 16 -9.00 -8.76 -11.37
C GLY A 16 -10.35 -9.41 -11.04
N LEU A 17 -10.55 -9.78 -9.77
CA LEU A 17 -11.83 -10.36 -9.33
C LEU A 17 -12.96 -9.33 -9.34
N ALA A 18 -12.69 -8.07 -8.95
CA ALA A 18 -13.66 -6.99 -9.07
C ALA A 18 -14.06 -6.78 -10.54
N ALA A 19 -13.07 -6.71 -11.44
CA ALA A 19 -13.34 -6.54 -12.86
C ALA A 19 -14.14 -7.71 -13.45
N ALA A 20 -13.81 -8.94 -13.10
CA ALA A 20 -14.56 -10.12 -13.54
C ALA A 20 -16.03 -10.07 -13.09
N HIS A 21 -16.28 -9.68 -11.83
CA HIS A 21 -17.63 -9.51 -11.31
C HIS A 21 -18.43 -8.49 -12.11
N TRP A 22 -17.87 -7.29 -12.32
CA TRP A 22 -18.57 -6.22 -13.02
C TRP A 22 -18.78 -6.52 -14.50
N ALA A 23 -17.80 -7.17 -15.16
CA ALA A 23 -17.96 -7.62 -16.54
C ALA A 23 -19.09 -8.62 -16.69
N SER A 24 -19.18 -9.62 -15.81
CA SER A 24 -20.25 -10.62 -15.80
C SER A 24 -21.62 -9.99 -15.51
N ARG A 25 -21.72 -9.04 -14.57
CA ARG A 25 -22.97 -8.33 -14.27
C ARG A 25 -23.48 -7.47 -15.42
N GLN A 26 -22.58 -6.79 -16.13
CA GLN A 26 -22.95 -5.94 -17.28
C GLN A 26 -23.44 -6.77 -18.47
N ASN A 27 -22.94 -7.99 -18.63
CA ASN A 27 -23.33 -8.88 -19.71
C ASN A 27 -23.33 -10.35 -19.25
N PRO A 28 -24.41 -10.81 -18.62
CA PRO A 28 -24.52 -12.20 -18.11
C PRO A 28 -24.40 -13.28 -19.19
N GLY A 29 -24.67 -12.95 -20.46
CA GLY A 29 -24.52 -13.88 -21.60
C GLY A 29 -23.07 -14.02 -22.08
N ARG A 30 -22.13 -13.27 -21.52
CA ARG A 30 -20.73 -13.27 -21.93
C ARG A 30 -19.89 -14.08 -20.94
N ARG A 31 -19.19 -15.09 -21.44
CA ARG A 31 -18.30 -15.90 -20.59
C ARG A 31 -17.15 -15.05 -20.09
N THR A 32 -16.93 -15.05 -18.77
CA THR A 32 -15.81 -14.36 -18.12
C THR A 32 -14.88 -15.40 -17.48
N VAL A 33 -13.61 -15.37 -17.88
CA VAL A 33 -12.58 -16.31 -17.40
C VAL A 33 -11.48 -15.53 -16.70
N VAL A 34 -11.16 -15.94 -15.47
CA VAL A 34 -10.03 -15.42 -14.69
C VAL A 34 -8.92 -16.45 -14.71
N LEU A 35 -7.73 -16.04 -15.17
CA LEU A 35 -6.54 -16.87 -15.26
C LEU A 35 -5.56 -16.48 -14.15
N GLU A 36 -5.23 -17.41 -13.26
CA GLU A 36 -4.35 -17.19 -12.12
C GLU A 36 -3.19 -18.19 -12.14
N LYS A 37 -1.96 -17.69 -12.02
CA LYS A 37 -0.74 -18.52 -12.03
C LYS A 37 -0.57 -19.38 -10.79
N GLU A 38 -1.00 -18.86 -9.64
CA GLU A 38 -0.90 -19.55 -8.35
C GLU A 38 -2.03 -20.58 -8.20
N ALA A 39 -1.85 -21.53 -7.29
CA ALA A 39 -2.88 -22.55 -6.98
C ALA A 39 -4.11 -21.96 -6.24
N GLY A 40 -4.11 -20.69 -5.89
CA GLY A 40 -5.20 -20.02 -5.19
C GLY A 40 -5.27 -18.53 -5.50
N SER A 41 -6.48 -18.01 -5.62
CA SER A 41 -6.75 -16.58 -5.77
C SER A 41 -6.39 -15.80 -4.49
N LEU A 42 -6.13 -14.49 -4.63
CA LEU A 42 -5.79 -13.60 -3.52
C LEU A 42 -4.68 -14.16 -2.60
N ALA A 43 -3.66 -14.80 -3.18
CA ALA A 43 -2.58 -15.45 -2.43
C ALA A 43 -1.88 -14.49 -1.43
N TRP A 44 -1.82 -13.19 -1.76
CA TRP A 44 -1.26 -12.16 -0.89
C TRP A 44 -2.05 -11.96 0.43
N LEU A 45 -3.39 -12.13 0.43
CA LEU A 45 -4.19 -12.10 1.66
C LEU A 45 -3.85 -13.24 2.61
N GLY A 46 -3.42 -14.38 2.08
CA GLY A 46 -2.95 -15.51 2.88
C GLY A 46 -1.68 -15.22 3.67
N ALA A 47 -0.88 -14.23 3.24
CA ALA A 47 0.33 -13.80 3.93
C ALA A 47 0.05 -13.02 5.23
N PHE A 48 -1.16 -12.46 5.40
CA PHE A 48 -1.57 -11.72 6.60
C PHE A 48 -2.11 -12.62 7.72
N GLY A 49 -2.33 -13.92 7.47
CA GLY A 49 -2.85 -14.86 8.46
C GLY A 49 -4.31 -14.61 8.86
N ALA A 50 -4.68 -15.12 10.04
CA ALA A 50 -5.98 -14.85 10.67
C ALA A 50 -5.86 -13.53 11.46
N GLY A 51 -6.23 -12.41 10.87
CA GLY A 51 -6.18 -11.10 11.50
C GLY A 51 -6.80 -10.01 10.65
N PRO A 52 -6.96 -8.79 11.20
CA PRO A 52 -7.55 -7.66 10.48
C PRO A 52 -6.74 -7.28 9.24
N VAL A 53 -7.44 -7.01 8.14
CA VAL A 53 -6.85 -6.55 6.88
C VAL A 53 -7.59 -5.30 6.40
N VAL A 54 -6.84 -4.25 6.10
CA VAL A 54 -7.38 -3.04 5.47
C VAL A 54 -7.81 -3.38 4.04
N LEU A 55 -8.99 -2.90 3.65
CA LEU A 55 -9.55 -3.08 2.30
C LEU A 55 -9.73 -1.75 1.56
N GLY A 56 -9.75 -0.62 2.27
CA GLY A 56 -9.90 0.69 1.66
C GLY A 56 -10.06 1.80 2.70
N ARG A 57 -10.33 3.02 2.22
CA ARG A 57 -10.60 4.18 3.08
C ARG A 57 -12.07 4.24 3.50
N SER A 58 -12.29 4.62 4.76
CA SER A 58 -13.63 4.88 5.29
C SER A 58 -14.23 6.18 4.74
N SER A 59 -15.55 6.21 4.59
CA SER A 59 -16.33 7.34 4.09
C SER A 59 -16.33 8.58 5.00
N GLY A 60 -15.86 8.48 6.23
CA GLY A 60 -15.76 9.59 7.19
C GLY A 60 -14.51 10.46 7.06
N GLY A 61 -13.64 10.17 6.08
CA GLY A 61 -12.40 10.91 5.84
C GLY A 61 -12.55 12.04 4.80
N SER A 62 -11.53 12.90 4.71
CA SER A 62 -11.42 13.89 3.62
C SER A 62 -11.38 13.17 2.24
N PRO A 63 -11.83 13.81 1.15
CA PRO A 63 -11.66 13.27 -0.20
C PRO A 63 -10.20 12.87 -0.47
N PRO A 64 -9.95 11.97 -1.45
CA PRO A 64 -8.58 11.68 -1.90
C PRO A 64 -7.86 12.96 -2.31
N SER A 65 -6.56 13.00 -2.05
CA SER A 65 -5.74 14.17 -2.37
C SER A 65 -4.38 13.74 -2.91
N ALA A 66 -3.64 14.66 -3.48
CA ALA A 66 -2.26 14.43 -3.92
C ALA A 66 -1.36 13.90 -2.78
N ASP A 67 -1.67 14.25 -1.52
CA ASP A 67 -0.92 13.74 -0.37
C ASP A 67 -1.15 12.24 -0.12
N ASP A 68 -2.31 11.72 -0.51
CA ASP A 68 -2.62 10.29 -0.40
C ASP A 68 -1.96 9.46 -1.54
N PHE A 69 -1.50 10.11 -2.61
CA PHE A 69 -0.88 9.46 -3.77
C PHE A 69 0.47 10.12 -4.13
N PRO A 70 1.56 9.68 -3.49
CA PRO A 70 2.91 10.16 -3.82
C PRO A 70 3.35 9.90 -5.26
N GLY A 71 2.65 9.06 -6.00
CA GLY A 71 2.83 8.81 -7.41
C GLY A 71 1.51 8.56 -8.13
N GLY A 72 1.37 9.10 -9.37
CA GLY A 72 0.19 8.88 -10.21
C GLY A 72 -0.98 9.84 -9.98
N TRP A 73 -0.80 10.95 -9.30
CA TRP A 73 -1.75 12.05 -9.20
C TRP A 73 -1.44 13.11 -10.28
N PRO A 74 -2.43 13.70 -10.99
CA PRO A 74 -3.89 13.67 -10.77
C PRO A 74 -4.66 12.54 -11.47
N GLU A 75 -3.99 11.61 -12.15
CA GLU A 75 -4.65 10.52 -12.87
C GLU A 75 -5.46 9.62 -11.90
N ALA A 76 -4.91 9.36 -10.71
CA ALA A 76 -5.60 8.61 -9.67
C ALA A 76 -6.93 9.27 -9.24
N GLU A 77 -6.97 10.62 -9.18
CA GLU A 77 -8.19 11.39 -8.87
C GLU A 77 -9.32 11.04 -9.82
N ARG A 78 -9.05 11.09 -11.14
CA ARG A 78 -10.05 10.81 -12.19
C ARG A 78 -10.66 9.41 -12.08
N ILE A 79 -9.89 8.44 -11.66
CA ILE A 79 -10.35 7.07 -11.41
C ILE A 79 -11.23 7.04 -10.16
N LEU A 80 -10.77 7.66 -9.07
CA LEU A 80 -11.43 7.65 -7.76
C LEU A 80 -12.70 8.52 -7.72
N GLU A 81 -12.84 9.53 -8.57
CA GLU A 81 -14.09 10.27 -8.76
C GLU A 81 -15.25 9.37 -9.23
N LYS A 82 -14.96 8.28 -9.91
CA LYS A 82 -15.97 7.34 -10.41
C LYS A 82 -16.28 6.22 -9.43
N TRP A 83 -15.32 5.87 -8.57
CA TRP A 83 -15.45 4.80 -7.60
C TRP A 83 -14.44 4.98 -6.48
N ASP A 84 -14.91 5.19 -5.27
CA ASP A 84 -14.08 5.43 -4.09
C ASP A 84 -14.17 4.27 -3.06
N GLY A 85 -13.52 4.45 -1.91
CA GLY A 85 -13.55 3.47 -0.83
C GLY A 85 -14.96 3.26 -0.26
N SER A 86 -15.83 4.28 -0.28
CA SER A 86 -17.22 4.18 0.17
C SER A 86 -18.03 3.29 -0.78
N ALA A 87 -17.86 3.49 -2.07
CA ALA A 87 -18.50 2.65 -3.10
C ALA A 87 -18.00 1.20 -2.99
N THR A 88 -16.71 1.00 -2.74
CA THR A 88 -16.12 -0.32 -2.52
C THR A 88 -16.75 -1.01 -1.31
N ARG A 89 -16.83 -0.32 -0.16
CA ARG A 89 -17.45 -0.87 1.05
C ARG A 89 -18.90 -1.28 0.80
N GLY A 90 -19.71 -0.37 0.24
CA GLY A 90 -21.12 -0.66 -0.07
C GLY A 90 -21.30 -1.84 -1.03
N TRP A 91 -20.39 -1.97 -2.01
CA TRP A 91 -20.40 -3.13 -2.91
C TRP A 91 -20.07 -4.43 -2.17
N LEU A 92 -19.01 -4.47 -1.36
CA LEU A 92 -18.64 -5.65 -0.58
C LEU A 92 -19.75 -6.07 0.38
N GLU A 93 -20.37 -5.12 1.08
CA GLU A 93 -21.53 -5.37 1.96
C GLU A 93 -22.73 -5.89 1.17
N SER A 94 -22.97 -5.43 -0.06
CA SER A 94 -24.01 -5.95 -0.95
C SER A 94 -23.78 -7.40 -1.40
N LEU A 95 -22.54 -7.88 -1.33
CA LEU A 95 -22.17 -9.28 -1.56
C LEU A 95 -22.34 -10.14 -0.29
N GLY A 96 -22.78 -9.57 0.82
CA GLY A 96 -22.92 -10.25 2.11
C GLY A 96 -21.61 -10.36 2.90
N LEU A 97 -20.62 -9.53 2.57
CA LEU A 97 -19.33 -9.53 3.26
C LEU A 97 -19.33 -8.54 4.42
N GLU A 98 -18.85 -8.97 5.58
CA GLU A 98 -18.74 -8.10 6.75
C GLU A 98 -17.54 -7.17 6.62
N CYS A 99 -17.80 -5.85 6.66
CA CYS A 99 -16.80 -4.82 6.72
C CYS A 99 -16.81 -4.14 8.10
N CYS A 100 -15.63 -3.81 8.63
CA CYS A 100 -15.49 -3.11 9.91
C CYS A 100 -14.52 -1.93 9.76
N ASP A 101 -14.63 -0.94 10.64
CA ASP A 101 -13.70 0.17 10.70
C ASP A 101 -12.43 -0.29 11.44
N LEU A 102 -11.28 -0.10 10.79
CA LEU A 102 -9.96 -0.44 11.33
C LEU A 102 -9.16 0.82 11.74
N GLY A 103 -9.88 1.93 11.92
CA GLY A 103 -9.35 3.22 12.30
C GLY A 103 -10.20 4.35 11.73
N PRO A 104 -9.88 5.60 12.03
CA PRO A 104 -10.71 6.74 11.64
C PRO A 104 -10.77 6.98 10.12
N ARG A 105 -9.88 6.41 9.35
CA ARG A 105 -9.75 6.63 7.91
C ARG A 105 -9.72 5.34 7.08
N SER A 106 -9.85 4.17 7.69
CA SER A 106 -9.71 2.89 7.00
C SER A 106 -10.82 1.94 7.39
N PHE A 107 -11.35 1.20 6.41
CA PHE A 107 -12.20 0.04 6.65
C PHE A 107 -11.49 -1.23 6.19
N GLY A 108 -11.98 -2.35 6.66
CA GLY A 108 -11.44 -3.65 6.29
C GLY A 108 -12.29 -4.80 6.82
N CYS A 109 -11.67 -5.93 7.02
CA CYS A 109 -12.28 -7.11 7.62
C CYS A 109 -11.50 -7.54 8.87
N ALA A 110 -12.20 -8.18 9.81
CA ALA A 110 -11.60 -8.67 11.05
C ALA A 110 -10.69 -9.89 10.83
N ASP A 111 -10.97 -10.70 9.81
CA ASP A 111 -10.20 -11.90 9.44
C ASP A 111 -10.01 -11.95 7.92
N GLY A 112 -8.77 -11.73 7.48
CA GLY A 112 -8.42 -11.74 6.05
C GLY A 112 -8.59 -13.10 5.39
N LYS A 113 -8.42 -14.21 6.13
CA LYS A 113 -8.61 -15.55 5.59
C LYS A 113 -10.08 -15.86 5.36
N ALA A 114 -10.93 -15.53 6.31
CA ALA A 114 -12.38 -15.68 6.19
C ALA A 114 -12.92 -14.80 5.05
N PHE A 115 -12.51 -13.53 5.00
CA PHE A 115 -12.86 -12.60 3.93
C PHE A 115 -12.47 -13.17 2.55
N ARG A 116 -11.24 -13.65 2.39
CA ARG A 116 -10.78 -14.24 1.13
C ARG A 116 -11.71 -15.33 0.62
N HIS A 117 -12.09 -16.29 1.47
CA HIS A 117 -12.98 -17.38 1.10
C HIS A 117 -14.38 -16.87 0.68
N ALA A 118 -14.97 -16.02 1.52
CA ALA A 118 -16.31 -15.49 1.28
C ALA A 118 -16.36 -14.61 0.02
N PHE A 119 -15.32 -13.77 -0.20
CA PHE A 119 -15.24 -12.91 -1.37
C PHE A 119 -15.12 -13.71 -2.66
N VAL A 120 -14.20 -14.68 -2.73
CA VAL A 120 -14.03 -15.52 -3.91
C VAL A 120 -15.32 -16.30 -4.21
N GLU A 121 -15.94 -16.90 -3.20
CA GLU A 121 -17.21 -17.60 -3.34
C GLU A 121 -18.31 -16.68 -3.89
N ALA A 122 -18.46 -15.47 -3.32
CA ALA A 122 -19.45 -14.50 -3.78
C ALA A 122 -19.23 -14.06 -5.24
N ILE A 123 -17.97 -13.91 -5.67
CA ILE A 123 -17.63 -13.57 -7.05
C ILE A 123 -17.97 -14.72 -8.02
N LEU A 124 -17.61 -15.95 -7.66
CA LEU A 124 -17.82 -17.11 -8.53
C LEU A 124 -19.30 -17.49 -8.70
N LYS A 125 -20.18 -17.13 -7.77
CA LYS A 125 -21.64 -17.32 -7.90
C LYS A 125 -22.25 -16.65 -9.14
N ASN A 126 -21.54 -15.68 -9.75
CA ASN A 126 -21.98 -14.99 -10.96
C ASN A 126 -21.60 -15.72 -12.27
N GLY A 127 -21.22 -16.98 -12.22
CA GLY A 127 -20.85 -17.78 -13.41
C GLY A 127 -19.48 -17.45 -13.99
N ILE A 128 -18.61 -16.83 -13.19
CA ILE A 128 -17.23 -16.55 -13.55
C ILE A 128 -16.40 -17.82 -13.43
N GLU A 129 -15.64 -18.15 -14.47
CA GLU A 129 -14.73 -19.28 -14.48
C GLU A 129 -13.37 -18.86 -13.94
N LEU A 130 -12.92 -19.46 -12.84
CA LEU A 130 -11.58 -19.26 -12.29
C LEU A 130 -10.70 -20.46 -12.60
N ARG A 131 -9.62 -20.23 -13.35
CA ARG A 131 -8.58 -21.22 -13.63
C ARG A 131 -7.29 -20.87 -12.86
N THR A 132 -7.02 -21.60 -11.82
CA THR A 132 -5.78 -21.54 -11.06
C THR A 132 -4.70 -22.43 -11.68
N GLY A 133 -3.42 -22.13 -11.39
CA GLY A 133 -2.30 -22.84 -12.01
C GLY A 133 -2.11 -22.50 -13.50
N PHE A 134 -2.79 -21.50 -14.03
CA PHE A 134 -2.69 -21.07 -15.42
C PHE A 134 -1.68 -19.92 -15.55
N ALA A 135 -0.40 -20.26 -15.68
CA ALA A 135 0.67 -19.28 -15.85
C ALA A 135 0.72 -18.76 -17.30
N VAL A 136 0.11 -17.59 -17.53
CA VAL A 136 0.13 -16.97 -18.86
C VAL A 136 1.57 -16.65 -19.29
N GLU A 137 1.96 -17.13 -20.47
CA GLU A 137 3.30 -16.92 -21.03
C GLU A 137 3.31 -15.88 -22.16
N THR A 138 2.34 -15.90 -23.04
CA THR A 138 2.23 -14.96 -24.18
C THR A 138 0.79 -14.55 -24.45
N VAL A 139 0.65 -13.38 -25.06
CA VAL A 139 -0.61 -12.86 -25.58
C VAL A 139 -0.38 -12.43 -27.02
N SER A 140 -1.25 -12.86 -27.92
CA SER A 140 -1.28 -12.40 -29.31
C SER A 140 -2.57 -11.66 -29.61
N VAL A 141 -2.46 -10.56 -30.36
CA VAL A 141 -3.62 -9.84 -30.92
C VAL A 141 -4.03 -10.57 -32.20
N GLN A 142 -5.30 -10.89 -32.31
CA GLN A 142 -5.85 -11.60 -33.48
C GLN A 142 -6.22 -10.60 -34.58
N PRO A 143 -6.25 -11.03 -35.87
CA PRO A 143 -6.60 -10.14 -36.98
C PRO A 143 -7.98 -9.50 -36.90
N ASP A 144 -8.90 -10.12 -36.18
CA ASP A 144 -10.26 -9.64 -35.92
C ASP A 144 -10.37 -8.71 -34.70
N GLY A 145 -9.22 -8.35 -34.08
CA GLY A 145 -9.16 -7.44 -32.93
C GLY A 145 -9.31 -8.14 -31.58
N GLY A 146 -9.46 -9.45 -31.54
CA GLY A 146 -9.49 -10.25 -30.30
C GLY A 146 -8.10 -10.58 -29.77
N PHE A 147 -8.06 -11.33 -28.67
CA PHE A 147 -6.85 -11.75 -27.99
C PHE A 147 -6.82 -13.27 -27.85
N ARG A 148 -5.64 -13.84 -28.08
CA ARG A 148 -5.35 -15.22 -27.71
C ARG A 148 -4.25 -15.25 -26.66
N VAL A 149 -4.55 -15.88 -25.55
CA VAL A 149 -3.66 -16.00 -24.40
C VAL A 149 -3.17 -17.44 -24.31
N TRP A 150 -1.87 -17.63 -24.16
CA TRP A 150 -1.25 -18.95 -24.03
C TRP A 150 -0.65 -19.14 -22.64
N SER A 151 -0.91 -20.30 -22.03
CA SER A 151 -0.19 -20.71 -20.85
C SER A 151 1.19 -21.27 -21.18
N ARG A 152 2.05 -21.36 -20.17
CA ARG A 152 3.35 -22.03 -20.28
C ARG A 152 3.26 -23.52 -20.68
N GLU A 153 2.16 -24.17 -20.29
CA GLU A 153 1.86 -25.57 -20.59
C GLU A 153 1.23 -25.76 -21.98
N GLY A 154 1.03 -24.69 -22.74
CA GLY A 154 0.47 -24.74 -24.09
C GLY A 154 -1.05 -24.69 -24.18
N HIS A 155 -1.76 -24.45 -23.06
CA HIS A 155 -3.19 -24.22 -23.11
C HIS A 155 -3.47 -22.82 -23.67
N ALA A 156 -4.56 -22.67 -24.40
CA ALA A 156 -4.97 -21.38 -24.96
C ALA A 156 -6.38 -20.98 -24.52
N GLU A 157 -6.59 -19.65 -24.45
CA GLU A 157 -7.91 -19.04 -24.25
C GLU A 157 -8.08 -17.86 -25.21
N ASP A 158 -9.24 -17.77 -25.86
CA ASP A 158 -9.59 -16.70 -26.80
C ASP A 158 -10.63 -15.77 -26.20
N GLY A 159 -10.48 -14.47 -26.45
CA GLY A 159 -11.45 -13.47 -25.99
C GLY A 159 -11.42 -12.19 -26.82
N SER A 160 -12.51 -11.44 -26.78
CA SER A 160 -12.60 -10.13 -27.43
C SER A 160 -12.20 -8.97 -26.53
N ALA A 161 -12.08 -9.23 -25.23
CA ALA A 161 -11.54 -8.27 -24.24
C ALA A 161 -10.55 -8.98 -23.30
N LEU A 162 -9.48 -8.27 -23.00
CA LEU A 162 -8.39 -8.75 -22.14
C LEU A 162 -8.09 -7.73 -21.05
N LEU A 163 -8.03 -8.17 -19.81
CA LEU A 163 -7.55 -7.38 -18.67
C LEU A 163 -6.21 -7.90 -18.16
N LEU A 164 -5.25 -7.01 -18.01
CA LEU A 164 -4.03 -7.23 -17.23
C LEU A 164 -4.24 -6.72 -15.79
N ALA A 165 -4.25 -7.64 -14.80
CA ALA A 165 -4.43 -7.35 -13.38
C ALA A 165 -3.45 -8.17 -12.51
N THR A 166 -2.18 -8.26 -12.94
CA THR A 166 -1.17 -9.19 -12.40
C THR A 166 -0.40 -8.66 -11.19
N GLY A 167 -0.74 -7.48 -10.69
CA GLY A 167 -0.04 -6.81 -9.59
C GLY A 167 1.23 -6.07 -10.01
N GLY A 168 1.85 -5.36 -9.06
CA GLY A 168 2.94 -4.39 -9.30
C GLY A 168 4.35 -4.95 -9.18
N GLU A 169 4.55 -6.15 -8.66
CA GLU A 169 5.87 -6.76 -8.55
C GLU A 169 6.50 -6.99 -9.94
N ARG A 170 7.82 -7.10 -10.00
CA ARG A 170 8.52 -7.50 -11.23
C ARG A 170 8.03 -8.89 -11.65
N ASN A 171 7.00 -8.93 -12.44
CA ASN A 171 6.34 -10.14 -12.86
C ASN A 171 6.21 -10.21 -14.39
N HIS A 172 5.75 -11.35 -14.85
CA HIS A 172 5.56 -11.61 -16.27
C HIS A 172 4.48 -10.69 -16.90
N GLY A 173 3.49 -10.23 -16.13
CA GLY A 173 2.46 -9.31 -16.62
C GLY A 173 2.99 -7.99 -17.16
N LEU A 174 4.05 -7.42 -16.54
CA LEU A 174 4.70 -6.22 -17.07
C LEU A 174 5.49 -6.49 -18.35
N LYS A 175 5.99 -7.72 -18.54
CA LYS A 175 6.59 -8.15 -19.80
C LYS A 175 5.51 -8.22 -20.89
N LEU A 176 4.37 -8.85 -20.61
CA LEU A 176 3.23 -8.90 -21.54
C LEU A 176 2.73 -7.50 -21.93
N ALA A 177 2.66 -6.58 -20.96
CA ALA A 177 2.27 -5.19 -21.22
C ALA A 177 3.21 -4.51 -22.22
N ARG A 178 4.53 -4.69 -22.09
CA ARG A 178 5.50 -4.15 -23.07
C ARG A 178 5.38 -4.80 -24.42
N GLU A 179 5.19 -6.12 -24.48
CA GLU A 179 5.00 -6.86 -25.75
C GLU A 179 3.72 -6.42 -26.48
N LEU A 180 2.68 -6.01 -25.72
CA LEU A 180 1.46 -5.39 -26.25
C LEU A 180 1.63 -3.90 -26.59
N GLY A 181 2.83 -3.35 -26.44
CA GLY A 181 3.17 -1.97 -26.83
C GLY A 181 2.76 -0.91 -25.81
N LEU A 182 2.48 -1.30 -24.55
CA LEU A 182 2.22 -0.33 -23.48
C LEU A 182 3.54 0.22 -22.92
N GLU A 183 3.53 1.50 -22.55
CA GLU A 183 4.63 2.12 -21.83
C GLU A 183 4.64 1.62 -20.37
N VAL A 184 5.80 1.13 -19.93
CA VAL A 184 5.95 0.54 -18.59
C VAL A 184 7.18 1.07 -17.89
N ALA A 185 6.98 1.81 -16.80
CA ALA A 185 8.01 2.18 -15.86
C ALA A 185 8.49 0.95 -15.07
N SER A 186 9.82 0.85 -14.83
CA SER A 186 10.37 -0.26 -14.07
C SER A 186 9.91 -0.22 -12.63
N PRO A 187 9.26 -1.27 -12.10
CA PRO A 187 8.74 -1.28 -10.74
C PRO A 187 9.88 -1.25 -9.71
N VAL A 188 9.65 -0.50 -8.64
CA VAL A 188 10.49 -0.44 -7.44
C VAL A 188 9.61 -0.63 -6.21
N PRO A 189 10.08 -1.29 -5.15
CA PRO A 189 9.30 -1.39 -3.93
C PRO A 189 8.99 0.01 -3.38
N ALA A 190 7.71 0.30 -3.14
CA ALA A 190 7.27 1.56 -2.54
C ALA A 190 7.23 1.45 -1.01
N PHE A 191 6.69 0.35 -0.47
CA PHE A 191 6.67 0.12 0.96
C PHE A 191 7.91 -0.68 1.38
N LEU A 192 8.71 -0.07 2.24
CA LEU A 192 9.98 -0.65 2.68
C LEU A 192 10.07 -0.72 4.20
N ARG A 193 10.77 -1.73 4.68
CA ARG A 193 11.38 -1.74 6.00
C ARG A 193 12.76 -1.09 5.89
N LEU A 194 13.07 -0.15 6.75
CA LEU A 194 14.37 0.52 6.80
C LEU A 194 15.30 -0.22 7.76
N ARG A 195 16.38 -0.78 7.24
CA ARG A 195 17.40 -1.43 8.07
C ARG A 195 18.30 -0.37 8.69
N LEU A 196 18.51 -0.46 9.99
CA LEU A 196 19.45 0.41 10.69
C LEU A 196 20.90 0.16 10.23
N ALA A 197 21.67 1.21 10.08
CA ALA A 197 23.11 1.09 9.79
C ALA A 197 23.88 0.41 10.94
N SER A 198 23.33 0.50 12.16
CA SER A 198 23.84 -0.20 13.34
C SER A 198 22.70 -0.78 14.15
N PRO A 199 22.77 -2.04 14.60
CA PRO A 199 21.73 -2.64 15.44
C PRO A 199 21.66 -2.05 16.86
N LYS A 200 22.61 -1.17 17.24
CA LYS A 200 22.71 -0.60 18.58
C LYS A 200 21.40 0.04 19.04
N LEU A 201 20.74 0.83 18.19
CA LEU A 201 19.48 1.49 18.53
C LEU A 201 18.41 0.48 18.93
N GLY A 202 18.15 -0.52 18.09
CA GLY A 202 17.15 -1.57 18.37
C GLY A 202 17.49 -2.39 19.60
N ASN A 203 18.77 -2.65 19.86
CA ASN A 203 19.23 -3.40 21.04
C ASN A 203 19.07 -2.59 22.33
N GLN A 204 19.34 -1.28 22.29
CA GLN A 204 19.18 -0.40 23.44
C GLN A 204 17.72 -0.17 23.82
N LEU A 205 16.87 0.06 22.83
CA LEU A 205 15.45 0.35 23.05
C LEU A 205 14.61 -0.93 23.32
N GLY A 206 15.07 -2.08 22.82
CA GLY A 206 14.26 -3.29 22.73
C GLY A 206 13.16 -3.17 21.68
N PRO A 207 12.36 -4.23 21.47
CA PRO A 207 11.21 -4.17 20.59
C PRO A 207 10.21 -3.10 21.08
N LEU A 208 9.83 -2.19 20.20
CA LEU A 208 8.97 -1.06 20.54
C LEU A 208 8.06 -0.74 19.36
N THR A 209 6.80 -0.49 19.63
CA THR A 209 5.83 0.00 18.63
C THR A 209 5.07 1.19 19.21
N ARG A 210 5.09 2.32 18.51
CA ARG A 210 4.35 3.53 18.90
C ARG A 210 4.12 4.46 17.71
N GLN A 211 3.23 5.44 17.91
CA GLN A 211 3.04 6.55 16.99
C GLN A 211 4.28 7.45 17.00
N MET A 212 4.85 7.70 15.83
CA MET A 212 6.06 8.52 15.62
C MET A 212 5.97 9.31 14.32
N GLY A 213 6.67 10.45 14.29
CA GLY A 213 7.05 11.09 13.04
C GLY A 213 8.36 10.52 12.52
N VAL A 214 8.48 10.36 11.21
CA VAL A 214 9.70 9.95 10.52
C VAL A 214 9.98 10.96 9.41
N CYS A 215 11.15 11.55 9.38
CA CYS A 215 11.55 12.58 8.42
C CYS A 215 12.87 12.20 7.74
N CYS A 216 12.95 12.32 6.43
CA CYS A 216 14.19 12.21 5.69
C CYS A 216 14.97 13.52 5.78
N LEU A 217 16.19 13.49 6.31
CA LEU A 217 16.98 14.71 6.51
C LEU A 217 17.51 15.35 5.22
N LYS A 218 17.46 14.62 4.09
CA LYS A 218 17.95 15.12 2.80
C LYS A 218 16.86 15.82 1.97
N SER A 219 15.65 15.27 1.96
CA SER A 219 14.52 15.79 1.16
C SER A 219 13.47 16.51 2.00
N GLU A 220 13.57 16.43 3.33
CA GLU A 220 12.58 16.90 4.31
C GLU A 220 11.21 16.27 4.20
N GLU A 221 11.05 15.27 3.31
CA GLU A 221 9.86 14.44 3.27
C GLU A 221 9.63 13.78 4.62
N SER A 222 8.40 13.80 5.07
CA SER A 222 8.03 13.29 6.39
C SER A 222 6.69 12.55 6.38
N SER A 223 6.52 11.70 7.35
CA SER A 223 5.29 10.98 7.62
C SER A 223 5.05 10.87 9.12
N VAL A 224 3.80 10.65 9.49
CA VAL A 224 3.41 10.34 10.87
C VAL A 224 2.58 9.07 10.86
N GLY A 225 2.93 8.11 11.72
CA GLY A 225 2.22 6.85 11.79
C GLY A 225 2.84 5.91 12.81
N THR A 226 2.26 4.72 12.92
CA THR A 226 2.83 3.67 13.76
C THR A 226 4.18 3.23 13.22
N VAL A 227 5.19 3.22 14.08
CA VAL A 227 6.55 2.76 13.80
C VAL A 227 6.92 1.67 14.80
N SER A 228 7.36 0.54 14.29
CA SER A 228 7.93 -0.54 15.06
C SER A 228 9.46 -0.53 14.92
N ILE A 229 10.16 -0.50 16.05
CA ILE A 229 11.62 -0.56 16.14
C ILE A 229 12.02 -1.94 16.64
N SER A 230 12.97 -2.57 15.96
CA SER A 230 13.52 -3.87 16.38
C SER A 230 14.97 -4.00 15.94
N GLY A 231 15.64 -5.10 16.31
CA GLY A 231 16.97 -5.45 15.79
C GLY A 231 17.01 -5.62 14.26
N ARG A 232 15.85 -5.79 13.61
CA ARG A 232 15.72 -5.88 12.15
C ARG A 232 15.65 -4.51 11.48
N GLY A 233 15.31 -3.45 12.21
CA GLY A 233 15.16 -2.08 11.69
C GLY A 233 13.87 -1.41 12.11
N LEU A 234 13.41 -0.51 11.26
CA LEU A 234 12.17 0.26 11.41
C LEU A 234 11.15 -0.23 10.38
N GLU A 235 9.93 -0.49 10.80
CA GLU A 235 8.81 -0.88 9.93
C GLU A 235 7.47 -0.36 10.46
N GLY A 236 6.42 -0.53 9.69
CA GLY A 236 5.06 -0.10 10.01
C GLY A 236 4.57 1.05 9.13
N PRO A 237 3.28 1.44 9.26
CA PRO A 237 2.64 2.43 8.38
C PRO A 237 3.39 3.76 8.25
N GLY A 238 3.93 4.32 9.35
CA GLY A 238 4.72 5.55 9.27
C GLY A 238 5.99 5.41 8.43
N VAL A 239 6.66 4.26 8.51
CA VAL A 239 7.86 3.99 7.70
C VAL A 239 7.51 3.72 6.25
N SER A 240 6.43 2.97 6.00
CA SER A 240 5.95 2.65 4.65
C SER A 240 5.48 3.90 3.91
N ASP A 241 4.80 4.83 4.60
CA ASP A 241 4.38 6.11 4.03
C ASP A 241 5.58 6.99 3.63
N LEU A 242 6.56 7.16 4.53
CA LEU A 242 7.80 7.86 4.16
C LEU A 242 8.49 7.19 2.98
N SER A 243 8.54 5.86 2.98
CA SER A 243 9.15 5.08 1.91
C SER A 243 8.44 5.31 0.57
N ALA A 244 7.11 5.35 0.55
CA ALA A 244 6.32 5.63 -0.63
C ALA A 244 6.62 7.02 -1.20
N ARG A 245 6.76 8.05 -0.35
CA ARG A 245 7.13 9.42 -0.76
C ARG A 245 8.54 9.51 -1.34
N LEU A 246 9.45 8.68 -0.84
CA LEU A 246 10.86 8.65 -1.25
C LEU A 246 11.11 7.71 -2.45
N HIS A 247 10.10 7.02 -3.01
CA HIS A 247 10.33 6.03 -4.06
C HIS A 247 11.12 6.56 -5.27
N PRO A 248 10.96 7.81 -5.72
CA PRO A 248 11.73 8.34 -6.84
C PRO A 248 13.22 8.50 -6.51
N LEU A 249 13.55 8.66 -5.23
CA LEU A 249 14.91 8.96 -4.74
C LEU A 249 15.69 7.71 -4.32
N TRP A 250 15.03 6.56 -4.08
CA TRP A 250 15.69 5.39 -3.50
C TRP A 250 16.93 4.93 -4.26
N LYS A 251 16.88 4.86 -5.60
CA LYS A 251 18.03 4.48 -6.42
C LYS A 251 19.19 5.47 -6.29
N GLN A 252 18.89 6.77 -6.28
CA GLN A 252 19.90 7.84 -6.14
C GLN A 252 20.56 7.82 -4.76
N LEU A 253 19.83 7.39 -3.74
CA LEU A 253 20.29 7.28 -2.36
C LEU A 253 21.01 5.96 -2.07
N ASN A 254 21.09 5.03 -3.03
CA ASN A 254 21.57 3.67 -2.80
C ASN A 254 20.92 3.02 -1.57
N TYR A 255 19.65 3.34 -1.31
CA TYR A 255 18.88 2.87 -0.15
C TYR A 255 19.55 3.16 1.22
N ARG A 256 20.37 4.22 1.28
CA ARG A 256 21.08 4.70 2.49
C ARG A 256 20.75 6.17 2.70
N LEU A 257 20.31 6.50 3.90
CA LEU A 257 19.95 7.89 4.24
C LEU A 257 20.01 8.12 5.75
N GLN A 258 19.98 9.38 6.10
CA GLN A 258 19.75 9.84 7.46
C GLN A 258 18.27 10.22 7.61
N ILE A 259 17.62 9.69 8.62
CA ILE A 259 16.28 10.08 9.03
C ILE A 259 16.31 10.69 10.42
N ALA A 260 15.27 11.41 10.76
CA ALA A 260 15.00 11.84 12.13
C ALA A 260 13.67 11.23 12.60
N LEU A 261 13.63 10.74 13.82
CA LEU A 261 12.42 10.30 14.48
C LEU A 261 11.89 11.42 15.38
N ASP A 262 10.61 11.76 15.23
CA ASP A 262 9.84 12.53 16.20
C ASP A 262 9.09 11.54 17.10
N TRP A 263 9.51 11.40 18.33
CA TRP A 263 8.97 10.45 19.28
C TRP A 263 7.60 10.85 19.83
N PHE A 264 7.22 12.11 19.65
CA PHE A 264 6.01 12.71 20.18
C PHE A 264 5.37 13.65 19.15
N PRO A 265 4.88 13.12 18.01
CA PRO A 265 4.35 13.94 16.92
C PRO A 265 3.15 14.80 17.39
N ASP A 266 2.35 14.28 18.34
CA ASP A 266 1.17 14.96 18.86
C ASP A 266 1.51 16.04 19.93
N LEU A 267 2.75 16.09 20.40
CA LEU A 267 3.21 17.06 21.41
C LEU A 267 4.06 18.16 20.78
N ARG A 268 3.61 19.40 20.94
CA ARG A 268 4.46 20.56 20.57
C ARG A 268 5.68 20.64 21.48
N GLY A 269 6.83 21.01 20.94
CA GLY A 269 8.07 21.17 21.71
C GLY A 269 7.95 22.12 22.90
N ALA A 270 7.05 23.12 22.83
CA ALA A 270 6.74 24.02 23.95
C ALA A 270 6.10 23.29 25.15
N VAL A 271 5.18 22.35 24.88
CA VAL A 271 4.52 21.53 25.93
C VAL A 271 5.55 20.64 26.62
N ILE A 272 6.38 19.96 25.82
CA ILE A 272 7.49 19.13 26.35
C ILE A 272 8.43 19.96 27.21
N ARG A 273 8.77 21.18 26.74
CA ARG A 273 9.64 22.12 27.48
C ARG A 273 9.02 22.52 28.81
N GLN A 274 7.74 22.87 28.82
CA GLN A 274 7.01 23.28 30.03
C GLN A 274 7.00 22.17 31.09
N GLU A 275 6.72 20.93 30.69
CA GLU A 275 6.72 19.78 31.62
C GLU A 275 8.11 19.56 32.21
N LEU A 276 9.16 19.50 31.36
CA LEU A 276 10.55 19.29 31.81
C LEU A 276 11.04 20.45 32.72
N ALA A 277 10.71 21.70 32.39
CA ALA A 277 11.05 22.85 33.21
C ALA A 277 10.35 22.79 34.58
N SER A 278 9.04 22.48 34.60
CA SER A 278 8.28 22.33 35.83
C SER A 278 8.87 21.25 36.76
N ARG A 279 9.39 20.15 36.18
CA ARG A 279 10.08 19.11 36.97
C ARG A 279 11.39 19.63 37.58
N CYS A 280 12.17 20.37 36.82
CA CYS A 280 13.40 20.98 37.31
C CYS A 280 13.13 22.03 38.43
N GLU A 281 12.08 22.85 38.28
CA GLU A 281 11.69 23.87 39.26
C GLU A 281 11.15 23.28 40.56
N ARG A 282 10.29 22.26 40.46
CA ARG A 282 9.77 21.54 41.66
C ARG A 282 10.92 20.88 42.44
N GLY A 283 11.98 20.53 41.73
CA GLY A 283 13.10 19.78 42.33
C GLY A 283 12.62 18.45 42.86
N GLY A 284 13.15 18.02 43.96
CA GLY A 284 12.78 16.82 44.64
C GLY A 284 13.95 15.90 44.93
N ARG A 285 13.70 14.87 45.74
CA ARG A 285 14.74 13.87 46.11
C ARG A 285 14.96 12.83 45.03
N ARG A 286 13.99 12.67 44.12
CA ARG A 286 14.05 11.64 43.04
C ARG A 286 15.02 12.08 41.96
N SER A 287 15.71 11.07 41.41
CA SER A 287 16.59 11.26 40.27
C SER A 287 15.78 11.33 38.96
N ILE A 288 16.36 11.93 37.93
CA ILE A 288 15.74 12.02 36.62
C ILE A 288 15.53 10.63 35.99
N GLY A 289 16.38 9.64 36.31
CA GLY A 289 16.28 8.28 35.82
C GLY A 289 15.09 7.51 36.38
N GLU A 290 14.67 7.83 37.62
CA GLU A 290 13.55 7.15 38.29
C GLU A 290 12.17 7.58 37.78
N GLU A 291 12.07 8.65 37.00
CA GLU A 291 10.78 9.22 36.55
C GLU A 291 10.71 9.35 35.01
N PRO A 292 10.58 8.25 34.28
CA PRO A 292 10.30 8.31 32.84
C PRO A 292 9.06 9.14 32.54
N LEU A 293 9.13 10.02 31.52
CA LEU A 293 8.03 10.90 31.14
C LEU A 293 7.45 10.53 29.76
N PHE A 294 6.29 11.10 29.45
CA PHE A 294 5.62 10.99 28.15
C PHE A 294 5.33 9.54 27.70
N GLY A 295 5.09 8.64 28.66
CA GLY A 295 4.81 7.24 28.38
C GLY A 295 6.00 6.45 27.83
N LEU A 296 7.22 6.94 28.05
CA LEU A 296 8.44 6.18 27.78
C LEU A 296 8.66 5.12 28.84
N GLY A 297 9.07 3.93 28.43
CA GLY A 297 9.55 2.91 29.37
C GLY A 297 10.96 3.22 29.88
N PRO A 298 11.44 2.53 30.93
CA PRO A 298 12.75 2.80 31.52
C PRO A 298 13.91 2.76 30.51
N ARG A 299 13.94 1.76 29.62
CA ARG A 299 14.99 1.63 28.59
C ARG A 299 15.01 2.78 27.60
N GLN A 300 13.82 3.24 27.15
CA GLN A 300 13.73 4.38 26.23
C GLN A 300 14.14 5.66 26.91
N TRP A 301 13.75 5.83 28.17
CA TRP A 301 14.13 7.01 28.96
C TRP A 301 15.66 7.05 29.17
N GLU A 302 16.25 5.96 29.58
CA GLU A 302 17.72 5.83 29.74
C GLU A 302 18.45 6.09 28.44
N TYR A 303 17.96 5.57 27.30
CA TYR A 303 18.51 5.88 25.98
C TYR A 303 18.59 7.40 25.73
N PHE A 304 17.52 8.15 26.03
CA PHE A 304 17.49 9.59 25.85
C PHE A 304 18.45 10.31 26.80
N LEU A 305 18.46 9.96 28.08
CA LEU A 305 19.38 10.54 29.05
C LEU A 305 20.84 10.37 28.63
N HIS A 306 21.20 9.15 28.24
CA HIS A 306 22.55 8.84 27.76
C HIS A 306 22.88 9.60 26.46
N SER A 307 21.92 9.70 25.52
CA SER A 307 22.14 10.40 24.24
C SER A 307 22.52 11.87 24.41
N VAL A 308 22.07 12.52 25.48
CA VAL A 308 22.40 13.89 25.82
C VAL A 308 23.39 14.02 27.00
N ARG A 309 23.92 12.88 27.44
CA ARG A 309 24.89 12.79 28.56
C ARG A 309 24.35 13.43 29.86
N ILE A 310 23.15 13.03 30.23
CA ILE A 310 22.56 13.28 31.55
C ILE A 310 22.80 12.02 32.39
N ASP A 311 23.33 12.19 33.58
CA ASP A 311 23.45 11.10 34.55
C ASP A 311 22.05 10.75 35.08
N PRO A 312 21.61 9.51 34.97
CA PRO A 312 20.30 9.08 35.48
C PRO A 312 20.09 9.33 36.98
N ASP A 313 21.15 9.31 37.76
CA ASP A 313 21.10 9.49 39.20
C ASP A 313 21.02 10.99 39.61
N LEU A 314 21.14 11.92 38.62
CA LEU A 314 21.07 13.33 38.85
C LEU A 314 19.66 13.76 39.27
N GLN A 315 19.55 14.54 40.36
CA GLN A 315 18.28 15.12 40.78
C GLN A 315 17.78 16.17 39.76
N TRP A 316 16.46 16.23 39.54
CA TRP A 316 15.82 17.13 38.58
C TRP A 316 16.29 18.58 38.70
N GLY A 317 16.34 19.14 39.91
CA GLY A 317 16.76 20.51 40.16
C GLY A 317 18.26 20.83 39.84
N ARG A 318 19.05 19.79 39.58
CA ARG A 318 20.48 19.93 39.19
C ARG A 318 20.70 19.82 37.69
N VAL A 319 19.65 19.50 36.90
CA VAL A 319 19.75 19.33 35.44
C VAL A 319 19.91 20.71 34.78
N LYS A 320 21.00 20.90 34.06
CA LYS A 320 21.29 22.17 33.39
C LYS A 320 20.31 22.44 32.25
N THR A 321 19.81 23.67 32.13
CA THR A 321 18.85 24.08 31.07
C THR A 321 19.28 23.67 29.66
N ARG A 322 20.57 23.77 29.34
CA ARG A 322 21.11 23.33 28.03
C ARG A 322 20.88 21.84 27.77
N LYS A 323 20.88 21.01 28.81
CA LYS A 323 20.63 19.56 28.72
C LYS A 323 19.17 19.28 28.48
N ILE A 324 18.28 20.04 29.10
CA ILE A 324 16.81 19.97 28.83
C ILE A 324 16.55 20.37 27.39
N GLN A 325 17.17 21.42 26.87
CA GLN A 325 17.03 21.78 25.44
C GLN A 325 17.53 20.69 24.51
N ALA A 326 18.67 20.07 24.79
CA ALA A 326 19.19 18.96 24.01
C ALA A 326 18.26 17.73 24.05
N LEU A 327 17.64 17.45 25.20
CA LEU A 327 16.68 16.37 25.36
C LEU A 327 15.41 16.61 24.52
N ILE A 328 14.88 17.84 24.52
CA ILE A 328 13.74 18.22 23.68
C ILE A 328 14.05 18.06 22.20
N GLN A 329 15.23 18.52 21.77
CA GLN A 329 15.67 18.33 20.39
C GLN A 329 15.74 16.85 20.02
N ARG A 330 16.27 16.03 20.94
CA ARG A 330 16.37 14.58 20.73
C ARG A 330 15.00 13.93 20.62
N PHE A 331 14.03 14.35 21.44
CA PHE A 331 12.64 13.85 21.36
C PHE A 331 11.96 14.21 20.04
N LYS A 332 12.23 15.39 19.50
CA LYS A 332 11.58 15.88 18.28
C LYS A 332 12.37 15.58 17.00
N ARG A 333 13.65 15.28 17.09
CA ARG A 333 14.50 15.06 15.92
C ARG A 333 15.68 14.13 16.27
N ASP A 334 15.35 12.89 16.61
CA ASP A 334 16.33 11.86 16.94
C ASP A 334 16.95 11.28 15.65
N PRO A 335 18.23 11.58 15.33
CA PRO A 335 18.84 11.15 14.08
C PRO A 335 19.15 9.66 14.10
N VAL A 336 18.77 9.00 13.02
CA VAL A 336 18.98 7.57 12.79
C VAL A 336 19.56 7.34 11.41
N ALA A 337 20.65 6.57 11.36
CA ALA A 337 21.26 6.17 10.09
C ALA A 337 20.60 4.89 9.55
N VAL A 338 20.09 4.98 8.33
CA VAL A 338 19.58 3.85 7.56
C VAL A 338 20.70 3.29 6.68
N GLY A 339 21.01 2.01 6.84
CA GLY A 339 22.09 1.31 6.14
C GLY A 339 21.60 0.45 4.97
N GLY A 340 20.30 0.43 4.70
CA GLY A 340 19.71 -0.35 3.63
C GLY A 340 18.20 -0.52 3.81
N MET A 341 17.61 -1.34 2.95
CA MET A 341 16.19 -1.64 2.97
C MET A 341 15.89 -3.13 3.09
N GLY A 342 14.62 -3.46 3.35
CA GLY A 342 14.04 -4.78 3.25
C GLY A 342 12.54 -4.67 2.92
N LEU A 343 11.92 -5.75 2.51
CA LEU A 343 10.47 -5.78 2.38
C LEU A 343 9.84 -5.84 3.78
N PRO A 344 8.72 -5.14 4.01
CA PRO A 344 7.99 -5.23 5.27
C PRO A 344 7.34 -6.61 5.42
N ALA A 345 7.05 -6.98 6.67
CA ALA A 345 6.33 -8.23 6.96
C ALA A 345 4.83 -8.14 6.57
N GLY A 346 4.28 -6.92 6.63
CA GLY A 346 2.87 -6.63 6.35
C GLY A 346 2.60 -6.20 4.91
N GLU A 347 1.82 -5.14 4.77
CA GLU A 347 1.41 -4.57 3.48
C GLU A 347 2.62 -4.24 2.59
N ARG A 348 2.53 -4.62 1.33
CA ARG A 348 3.54 -4.37 0.30
C ARG A 348 2.92 -3.59 -0.83
N ALA A 349 3.66 -2.67 -1.40
CA ALA A 349 3.29 -1.92 -2.59
C ALA A 349 4.50 -1.64 -3.47
N TRP A 350 4.23 -1.43 -4.74
CA TRP A 350 5.23 -1.14 -5.76
C TRP A 350 4.89 0.19 -6.43
N ALA A 351 5.89 0.96 -6.78
CA ALA A 351 5.80 2.13 -7.65
C ALA A 351 6.36 1.76 -9.02
N GLY A 352 5.87 2.41 -10.06
CA GLY A 352 6.12 2.00 -11.44
C GLY A 352 5.07 1.00 -11.93
N GLY A 353 5.07 0.72 -13.21
CA GLY A 353 4.06 -0.11 -13.86
C GLY A 353 3.64 0.48 -15.19
N ILE A 354 2.43 0.16 -15.66
CA ILE A 354 1.86 0.67 -16.91
C ILE A 354 1.50 2.15 -16.73
N SER A 355 2.03 3.01 -17.60
CA SER A 355 1.76 4.45 -17.57
C SER A 355 0.26 4.74 -17.68
N LEU A 356 -0.25 5.54 -16.74
CA LEU A 356 -1.64 5.97 -16.74
C LEU A 356 -1.98 6.87 -17.95
N SER A 357 -1.01 7.61 -18.50
CA SER A 357 -1.19 8.45 -19.68
C SER A 357 -1.52 7.65 -20.95
N GLY A 358 -1.21 6.35 -21.00
CA GLY A 358 -1.54 5.47 -22.12
C GLY A 358 -2.95 4.87 -22.05
N LEU A 359 -3.76 5.28 -21.06
CA LEU A 359 -5.09 4.71 -20.81
C LEU A 359 -6.20 5.76 -20.90
N ASP A 360 -7.36 5.36 -21.39
CA ASP A 360 -8.62 6.04 -21.09
C ASP A 360 -8.98 5.73 -19.62
N LEU A 361 -8.78 6.71 -18.76
CA LEU A 361 -8.94 6.56 -17.31
C LEU A 361 -10.41 6.36 -16.89
N ALA A 362 -11.38 6.74 -17.73
CA ALA A 362 -12.79 6.49 -17.45
C ALA A 362 -13.16 5.00 -17.60
N ARG A 363 -12.33 4.26 -18.34
CA ARG A 363 -12.55 2.83 -18.68
C ARG A 363 -11.39 1.94 -18.28
N CYS A 364 -10.26 2.50 -17.88
CA CYS A 364 -8.98 1.80 -17.71
C CYS A 364 -8.58 0.98 -18.95
N GLN A 365 -8.92 1.47 -20.15
CA GLN A 365 -8.68 0.84 -21.45
C GLN A 365 -7.46 1.46 -22.12
N SER A 366 -6.64 0.66 -22.79
CA SER A 366 -5.54 1.14 -23.60
C SER A 366 -6.04 2.07 -24.72
N LEU A 367 -5.45 3.26 -24.84
CA LEU A 367 -5.71 4.19 -25.94
C LEU A 367 -5.18 3.65 -27.28
N ARG A 368 -4.20 2.76 -27.23
CA ARG A 368 -3.53 2.22 -28.41
C ARG A 368 -4.15 0.92 -28.93
N LEU A 369 -4.64 0.08 -28.02
CA LEU A 369 -5.10 -1.27 -28.35
C LEU A 369 -6.51 -1.47 -27.81
N PRO A 370 -7.55 -1.27 -28.65
CA PRO A 370 -8.95 -1.48 -28.25
C PRO A 370 -9.18 -2.90 -27.71
N GLY A 371 -10.00 -3.01 -26.67
CA GLY A 371 -10.27 -4.30 -26.02
C GLY A 371 -9.21 -4.72 -24.97
N LEU A 372 -8.06 -4.02 -24.87
CA LEU A 372 -7.08 -4.22 -23.82
C LEU A 372 -7.34 -3.28 -22.65
N TYR A 373 -7.42 -3.82 -21.45
CA TYR A 373 -7.65 -3.11 -20.19
C TYR A 373 -6.54 -3.39 -19.18
N CYS A 374 -6.30 -2.47 -18.26
CA CYS A 374 -5.31 -2.61 -17.21
C CYS A 374 -5.88 -2.13 -15.89
N ALA A 375 -5.72 -2.90 -14.81
CA ALA A 375 -6.26 -2.54 -13.50
C ALA A 375 -5.41 -3.05 -12.34
N GLY A 376 -5.50 -2.36 -11.22
CA GLY A 376 -4.78 -2.69 -10.00
C GLY A 376 -3.33 -2.23 -10.02
N GLU A 377 -2.52 -2.83 -9.17
CA GLU A 377 -1.15 -2.42 -8.91
C GLU A 377 -0.18 -2.62 -10.09
N ILE A 378 -0.64 -3.17 -11.22
CA ILE A 378 0.14 -3.18 -12.46
C ILE A 378 0.25 -1.79 -13.09
N LEU A 379 -0.62 -0.86 -12.71
CA LEU A 379 -0.63 0.54 -13.13
C LEU A 379 0.45 1.34 -12.38
N ASP A 380 1.00 2.36 -13.03
CA ASP A 380 2.01 3.24 -12.43
C ASP A 380 1.37 4.26 -11.49
N TYR A 381 1.08 3.83 -10.27
CA TYR A 381 0.65 4.70 -9.18
C TYR A 381 1.23 4.23 -7.84
N THR A 382 1.25 5.14 -6.87
CA THR A 382 1.65 4.81 -5.51
C THR A 382 0.73 5.54 -4.54
N GLY A 383 -0.13 4.78 -3.88
CA GLY A 383 -0.97 5.28 -2.78
C GLY A 383 -0.28 5.05 -1.43
N ARG A 384 -0.64 5.85 -0.43
CA ARG A 384 -0.20 5.66 0.96
C ARG A 384 -0.73 4.35 1.55
N PRO A 385 -0.05 3.76 2.54
CA PRO A 385 -0.56 2.61 3.27
C PRO A 385 -1.86 2.95 4.02
N GLY A 386 -2.68 1.93 4.26
CA GLY A 386 -3.90 2.07 5.05
C GLY A 386 -5.14 2.46 4.26
N GLY A 387 -5.19 2.16 2.98
CA GLY A 387 -6.40 2.27 2.15
C GLY A 387 -6.19 2.89 0.78
N PRO A 388 -5.57 4.07 0.63
CA PRO A 388 -5.48 4.76 -0.66
C PRO A 388 -4.95 3.90 -1.81
N HIS A 389 -3.91 3.10 -1.54
CA HIS A 389 -3.33 2.20 -2.53
C HIS A 389 -4.33 1.13 -3.02
N LEU A 390 -5.17 0.62 -2.11
CA LEU A 390 -6.18 -0.39 -2.42
C LEU A 390 -7.43 0.22 -3.09
N ASP A 391 -7.81 1.46 -2.71
CA ASP A 391 -8.95 2.14 -3.33
C ASP A 391 -8.78 2.24 -4.85
N LEU A 392 -7.55 2.56 -5.31
CA LEU A 392 -7.29 2.65 -6.75
C LEU A 392 -7.33 1.26 -7.43
N ALA A 393 -6.89 0.22 -6.73
CA ALA A 393 -6.99 -1.14 -7.25
C ALA A 393 -8.46 -1.57 -7.45
N TRP A 394 -9.33 -1.26 -6.48
CA TRP A 394 -10.78 -1.52 -6.60
C TRP A 394 -11.41 -0.69 -7.71
N ALA A 395 -11.15 0.61 -7.72
CA ALA A 395 -11.73 1.56 -8.68
C ALA A 395 -11.36 1.21 -10.13
N SER A 396 -10.08 0.97 -10.38
CA SER A 396 -9.62 0.56 -11.72
C SER A 396 -10.21 -0.79 -12.15
N GLY A 397 -10.36 -1.73 -11.23
CA GLY A 397 -11.04 -3.01 -11.46
C GLY A 397 -12.51 -2.82 -11.82
N TYR A 398 -13.24 -1.96 -11.09
CA TYR A 398 -14.62 -1.61 -11.40
C TYR A 398 -14.76 -1.00 -12.79
N LEU A 399 -13.94 0.01 -13.12
CA LEU A 399 -14.01 0.73 -14.39
C LEU A 399 -13.69 -0.18 -15.59
N ALA A 400 -12.62 -0.96 -15.48
CA ALA A 400 -12.26 -1.93 -16.51
C ALA A 400 -13.37 -2.98 -16.71
N GLY A 401 -13.85 -3.59 -15.63
CA GLY A 401 -14.87 -4.62 -15.67
C GLY A 401 -16.19 -4.14 -16.27
N SER A 402 -16.67 -2.98 -15.80
CA SER A 402 -17.90 -2.38 -16.32
C SER A 402 -17.79 -2.08 -17.82
N SER A 403 -16.65 -1.57 -18.26
CA SER A 403 -16.40 -1.24 -19.67
C SER A 403 -16.25 -2.48 -20.54
N MET A 404 -15.56 -3.51 -20.09
CA MET A 404 -15.44 -4.80 -20.80
C MET A 404 -16.80 -5.48 -21.00
N GLY A 405 -17.68 -5.40 -20.02
CA GLY A 405 -19.02 -5.97 -20.12
C GLY A 405 -19.89 -5.27 -21.17
N LEU A 406 -19.72 -3.96 -21.37
CA LEU A 406 -20.46 -3.16 -22.35
C LEU A 406 -19.88 -3.28 -23.77
N ALA A 407 -18.60 -3.61 -23.93
CA ALA A 407 -17.97 -3.75 -25.23
C ALA A 407 -18.70 -4.82 -26.07
N GLY A 408 -19.17 -4.43 -27.25
CA GLY A 408 -19.97 -5.28 -28.16
C GLY A 408 -21.48 -4.96 -28.17
N ARG A 409 -21.96 -4.02 -27.32
CA ARG A 409 -23.33 -3.48 -27.42
C ARG A 409 -23.46 -2.28 -28.37
N GLU A 410 -22.35 -1.65 -28.76
CA GLU A 410 -22.32 -0.40 -29.55
C GLU A 410 -22.29 -0.62 -31.09
N THR A 411 -22.69 -1.77 -31.61
CA THR A 411 -22.86 -1.98 -33.07
C THR A 411 -24.28 -2.40 -33.39
N GLY A 412 -25.21 -1.52 -33.16
CA GLY A 412 -26.51 -1.51 -33.82
C GLY A 412 -26.75 -0.08 -34.33
N PRO A 413 -27.18 0.08 -35.61
CA PRO A 413 -27.43 1.39 -36.22
C PRO A 413 -28.50 2.16 -35.46
#